data_fb5edb4fe82f6a3be137e64ffcacbe66
#
_entry.id   fb5edb4fe82f6a3be137e64ffcacbe66
#
_cell.length_a   1.000
_cell.length_b   1.000
_cell.length_c   1.000
_cell.angle_alpha   90.00
_cell.angle_beta   90.00
_cell.angle_gamma   90.00
#
_symmetry.space_group_name_H-M   'P 1'
#
loop_
_entity.id
_entity.type
_entity.pdbx_description
1 polymer ?
#
loop_
_entity_poly.entity_id
_entity_poly.type
_entity_poly.pdbx_seq_one_letter_code
_entity_poly.pdbx_strand_id
1 'polypeptide(L)'
;MELSLYIKDKLVSGKRIAIPIMTHPGIELLGKQVSDAVTNGEIHYHAIRALNECFPQSAACTTIMDLTVEAEAFGARLSMSPNEVPSVCGRLLTGYADVEALQIPSVESGRMPQYLLADRLAAEGIDK
;
A
#
# COMPACT_ATOMS: atom_id res chain seq x y z
N MET A 1 -5.94 -3.91 18.20
CA MET A 1 -4.97 -4.75 18.98
C MET A 1 -3.59 -4.13 18.83
N GLU A 2 -2.79 -4.06 19.89
CA GLU A 2 -1.44 -3.54 19.79
C GLU A 2 -0.52 -4.57 19.12
N LEU A 3 0.20 -4.18 18.06
CA LEU A 3 1.03 -5.08 17.24
C LEU A 3 2.11 -5.80 18.09
N SER A 4 2.71 -5.09 19.05
CA SER A 4 3.73 -5.65 19.95
C SER A 4 3.19 -6.80 20.79
N LEU A 5 1.97 -6.69 21.31
CA LEU A 5 1.30 -7.74 22.09
C LEU A 5 0.94 -8.93 21.21
N TYR A 6 0.47 -8.68 19.99
CA TYR A 6 0.18 -9.74 19.02
C TYR A 6 1.44 -10.55 18.67
N ILE A 7 2.55 -9.88 18.34
CA ILE A 7 3.83 -10.54 18.01
C ILE A 7 4.31 -11.37 19.21
N LYS A 8 4.27 -10.80 20.43
CA LYS A 8 4.68 -11.49 21.64
C LYS A 8 3.87 -12.76 21.89
N ASP A 9 2.56 -12.70 21.73
CA ASP A 9 1.68 -13.88 21.87
C ASP A 9 2.07 -14.98 20.88
N LYS A 10 2.32 -14.64 19.61
CA LYS A 10 2.74 -15.61 18.59
C LYS A 10 4.09 -16.23 18.90
N LEU A 11 5.06 -15.44 19.36
CA LEU A 11 6.38 -15.95 19.76
C LEU A 11 6.27 -16.91 20.94
N VAL A 12 5.48 -16.58 21.96
CA VAL A 12 5.29 -17.43 23.15
C VAL A 12 4.55 -18.72 22.81
N SER A 13 3.55 -18.66 21.93
CA SER A 13 2.78 -19.84 21.51
C SER A 13 3.56 -20.81 20.62
N GLY A 14 4.76 -20.42 20.11
CA GLY A 14 5.57 -21.21 19.19
C GLY A 14 4.93 -21.42 17.80
N LYS A 15 3.83 -20.73 17.50
CA LYS A 15 3.16 -20.80 16.20
C LYS A 15 3.91 -19.96 15.17
N ARG A 16 4.22 -20.56 14.03
CA ARG A 16 4.72 -19.81 12.88
C ARG A 16 3.57 -19.06 12.22
N ILE A 17 3.80 -17.79 11.91
CA ILE A 17 2.87 -16.95 11.15
C ILE A 17 3.54 -16.51 9.85
N ALA A 18 2.74 -16.27 8.82
CA ALA A 18 3.17 -15.69 7.57
C ALA A 18 2.35 -14.43 7.28
N ILE A 19 3.03 -13.37 6.89
CA ILE A 19 2.44 -12.11 6.43
C ILE A 19 3.07 -11.82 5.08
N PRO A 20 2.55 -12.41 3.99
CA PRO A 20 3.09 -12.17 2.68
C PRO A 20 2.72 -10.76 2.18
N ILE A 21 3.68 -10.08 1.58
CA ILE A 21 3.44 -8.82 0.86
C ILE A 21 2.98 -9.20 -0.54
N MET A 22 1.67 -9.30 -0.75
CA MET A 22 1.12 -9.78 -2.01
C MET A 22 -0.26 -9.17 -2.28
N THR A 23 -0.32 -8.00 -2.88
CA THR A 23 -1.61 -7.41 -3.28
C THR A 23 -1.92 -7.65 -4.76
N HIS A 24 -0.89 -7.78 -5.61
CA HIS A 24 -1.06 -7.98 -7.05
C HIS A 24 -1.97 -9.16 -7.43
N PRO A 25 -1.83 -10.38 -6.85
CA PRO A 25 -2.76 -11.46 -7.16
C PRO A 25 -4.21 -11.13 -6.86
N GLY A 26 -4.48 -10.30 -5.85
CA GLY A 26 -5.83 -9.82 -5.54
C GLY A 26 -6.41 -8.93 -6.64
N ILE A 27 -5.57 -8.12 -7.28
CA ILE A 27 -5.96 -7.27 -8.41
C ILE A 27 -6.34 -8.15 -9.62
N GLU A 28 -5.55 -9.19 -9.88
CA GLU A 28 -5.82 -10.18 -10.94
C GLU A 28 -7.12 -10.93 -10.69
N LEU A 29 -7.41 -11.33 -9.44
CA LEU A 29 -8.68 -11.96 -9.05
C LEU A 29 -9.89 -11.08 -9.36
N LEU A 30 -9.74 -9.76 -9.31
CA LEU A 30 -10.79 -8.80 -9.67
C LEU A 30 -10.88 -8.54 -11.18
N GLY A 31 -9.97 -9.07 -11.99
CA GLY A 31 -9.86 -8.73 -13.42
C GLY A 31 -9.50 -7.28 -13.65
N LYS A 32 -8.76 -6.65 -12.72
CA LYS A 32 -8.32 -5.26 -12.76
C LYS A 32 -6.85 -5.15 -13.10
N GLN A 33 -6.42 -3.92 -13.42
CA GLN A 33 -5.01 -3.60 -13.65
C GLN A 33 -4.39 -2.99 -12.38
N VAL A 34 -3.06 -3.03 -12.26
CA VAL A 34 -2.35 -2.40 -11.16
C VAL A 34 -2.62 -0.90 -11.12
N SER A 35 -2.66 -0.24 -12.29
CA SER A 35 -3.02 1.17 -12.41
C SER A 35 -4.38 1.50 -11.79
N ASP A 36 -5.36 0.60 -11.89
CA ASP A 36 -6.69 0.82 -11.29
C ASP A 36 -6.59 0.83 -9.76
N ALA A 37 -5.85 -0.12 -9.19
CA ALA A 37 -5.73 -0.25 -7.74
C ALA A 37 -4.87 0.85 -7.10
N VAL A 38 -3.79 1.30 -7.77
CA VAL A 38 -2.94 2.38 -7.23
C VAL A 38 -3.57 3.77 -7.34
N THR A 39 -4.65 3.91 -8.14
CA THR A 39 -5.36 5.18 -8.32
C THR A 39 -6.76 5.21 -7.71
N ASN A 40 -7.24 4.07 -7.19
CA ASN A 40 -8.57 3.95 -6.59
C ASN A 40 -8.53 3.10 -5.33
N GLY A 41 -8.76 3.73 -4.18
CA GLY A 41 -8.69 3.07 -2.87
C GLY A 41 -9.74 1.98 -2.65
N GLU A 42 -10.91 2.07 -3.29
CA GLU A 42 -11.93 1.01 -3.19
C GLU A 42 -11.49 -0.24 -3.96
N ILE A 43 -10.95 -0.07 -5.17
CA ILE A 43 -10.40 -1.19 -5.95
C ILE A 43 -9.23 -1.83 -5.19
N HIS A 44 -8.35 -1.01 -4.61
CA HIS A 44 -7.24 -1.46 -3.79
C HIS A 44 -7.73 -2.29 -2.59
N TYR A 45 -8.69 -1.77 -1.84
CA TYR A 45 -9.33 -2.50 -0.73
C TYR A 45 -9.93 -3.83 -1.18
N HIS A 46 -10.70 -3.85 -2.28
CA HIS A 46 -11.30 -5.08 -2.78
C HIS A 46 -10.26 -6.12 -3.19
N ALA A 47 -9.11 -5.69 -3.71
CA ALA A 47 -7.99 -6.59 -4.01
C ALA A 47 -7.41 -7.23 -2.73
N ILE A 48 -7.21 -6.44 -1.67
CA ILE A 48 -6.79 -6.94 -0.35
C ILE A 48 -7.81 -7.94 0.20
N ARG A 49 -9.09 -7.58 0.13
CA ARG A 49 -10.19 -8.43 0.61
C ARG A 49 -10.27 -9.75 -0.14
N ALA A 50 -10.17 -9.74 -1.47
CA ALA A 50 -10.18 -10.95 -2.29
C ALA A 50 -9.03 -11.91 -1.90
N LEU A 51 -7.84 -11.38 -1.64
CA LEU A 51 -6.72 -12.18 -1.13
C LEU A 51 -6.99 -12.74 0.26
N ASN A 52 -7.57 -11.94 1.15
CA ASN A 52 -7.91 -12.41 2.48
C ASN A 52 -8.92 -13.56 2.46
N GLU A 53 -9.89 -13.51 1.55
CA GLU A 53 -10.88 -14.58 1.34
C GLU A 53 -10.22 -15.85 0.76
N CYS A 54 -9.25 -15.71 -0.17
CA CYS A 54 -8.51 -16.83 -0.74
C CYS A 54 -7.48 -17.44 0.23
N PHE A 55 -6.89 -16.63 1.09
CA PHE A 55 -5.83 -17.03 2.02
C PHE A 55 -6.16 -16.66 3.47
N PRO A 56 -7.22 -17.26 4.05
CA PRO A 56 -7.67 -16.91 5.41
C PRO A 56 -6.65 -17.20 6.50
N GLN A 57 -5.66 -18.06 6.23
CA GLN A 57 -4.56 -18.39 7.15
C GLN A 57 -3.46 -17.32 7.21
N SER A 58 -3.45 -16.32 6.31
CA SER A 58 -2.53 -15.19 6.41
C SER A 58 -2.80 -14.43 7.70
N ALA A 59 -1.76 -14.09 8.44
CA ALA A 59 -1.89 -13.47 9.75
C ALA A 59 -2.24 -11.97 9.71
N ALA A 60 -2.02 -11.33 8.57
CA ALA A 60 -2.37 -9.94 8.30
C ALA A 60 -2.52 -9.70 6.80
N CYS A 61 -3.10 -8.57 6.44
CA CYS A 61 -3.15 -8.04 5.09
C CYS A 61 -2.13 -6.93 4.91
N THR A 62 -1.69 -6.71 3.68
CA THR A 62 -0.79 -5.62 3.31
C THR A 62 -1.36 -4.87 2.11
N THR A 63 -1.09 -3.57 2.04
CA THR A 63 -1.34 -2.75 0.85
C THR A 63 -0.30 -3.02 -0.23
N ILE A 64 -0.50 -2.47 -1.42
CA ILE A 64 0.52 -2.50 -2.48
C ILE A 64 1.76 -1.76 -1.98
N MET A 65 2.91 -2.39 -2.15
CA MET A 65 4.20 -1.72 -1.94
C MET A 65 4.47 -0.80 -3.15
N ASP A 66 4.07 0.45 -3.03
CA ASP A 66 4.29 1.49 -4.03
C ASP A 66 5.07 2.65 -3.40
N LEU A 67 6.38 2.63 -3.59
CA LEU A 67 7.30 3.63 -3.04
C LEU A 67 7.19 4.99 -3.74
N THR A 68 6.31 5.13 -4.73
CA THR A 68 6.14 6.39 -5.45
C THR A 68 5.04 7.28 -4.90
N VAL A 69 4.24 6.80 -3.96
CA VAL A 69 3.13 7.56 -3.36
C VAL A 69 3.66 8.80 -2.63
N GLU A 70 4.67 8.62 -1.79
CA GLU A 70 5.31 9.71 -1.07
C GLU A 70 6.10 10.62 -2.02
N ALA A 71 6.83 10.03 -2.98
CA ALA A 71 7.58 10.81 -3.96
C ALA A 71 6.65 11.70 -4.79
N GLU A 72 5.49 11.20 -5.20
CA GLU A 72 4.45 11.98 -5.90
C GLU A 72 3.91 13.10 -5.02
N ALA A 73 3.66 12.84 -3.75
CA ALA A 73 3.19 13.84 -2.80
C ALA A 73 4.19 15.00 -2.64
N PHE A 74 5.50 14.72 -2.71
CA PHE A 74 6.54 15.73 -2.78
C PHE A 74 6.69 16.41 -4.15
N GLY A 75 5.92 16.01 -5.16
CA GLY A 75 5.91 16.62 -6.49
C GLY A 75 6.75 15.90 -7.54
N ALA A 76 7.23 14.68 -7.28
CA ALA A 76 7.93 13.88 -8.29
C ALA A 76 6.98 13.51 -9.44
N ARG A 77 7.50 13.54 -10.68
CA ARG A 77 6.78 13.05 -11.85
C ARG A 77 6.85 11.53 -11.90
N LEU A 78 5.71 10.91 -12.24
CA LEU A 78 5.60 9.47 -12.35
C LEU A 78 5.37 9.02 -13.80
N SER A 79 5.87 7.82 -14.10
CA SER A 79 5.44 7.01 -15.23
C SER A 79 4.46 5.97 -14.74
N MET A 80 3.28 5.95 -15.32
CA MET A 80 2.22 4.98 -15.01
C MET A 80 2.26 3.83 -16.01
N SER A 81 2.09 2.61 -15.52
CA SER A 81 1.96 1.39 -16.33
C SER A 81 0.68 0.66 -15.93
N PRO A 82 -0.03 0.02 -16.88
CA PRO A 82 -1.21 -0.75 -16.53
C PRO A 82 -0.96 -1.87 -15.52
N ASN A 83 0.16 -2.58 -15.66
CA ASN A 83 0.41 -3.84 -14.94
C ASN A 83 1.58 -3.77 -13.93
N GLU A 84 2.13 -2.59 -13.70
CA GLU A 84 3.24 -2.39 -12.77
C GLU A 84 2.96 -1.21 -11.86
N VAL A 85 3.54 -1.22 -10.67
CA VAL A 85 3.54 -0.03 -9.80
C VAL A 85 4.25 1.12 -10.53
N PRO A 86 3.81 2.37 -10.32
CA PRO A 86 4.43 3.52 -10.94
C PRO A 86 5.92 3.63 -10.62
N SER A 87 6.65 4.30 -11.49
CA SER A 87 8.06 4.62 -11.29
C SER A 87 8.30 6.12 -11.38
N VAL A 88 9.29 6.62 -10.61
CA VAL A 88 9.66 8.04 -10.64
C VAL A 88 10.39 8.36 -11.93
N CYS A 89 9.96 9.44 -12.62
CA CYS A 89 10.59 9.97 -13.81
C CYS A 89 11.50 11.15 -13.50
N GLY A 90 12.77 11.02 -13.85
CA GLY A 90 13.75 12.09 -13.66
C GLY A 90 14.19 12.26 -12.20
N ARG A 91 14.55 13.47 -11.83
CA ARG A 91 14.99 13.83 -10.48
C ARG A 91 14.16 15.02 -9.99
N LEU A 92 13.63 14.92 -8.79
CA LEU A 92 12.99 16.04 -8.10
C LEU A 92 14.04 16.96 -7.47
N LEU A 93 15.06 16.34 -6.88
CA LEU A 93 16.13 17.06 -6.15
C LEU A 93 17.42 16.98 -6.96
N THR A 94 18.09 18.11 -7.14
CA THR A 94 19.34 18.24 -7.90
C THR A 94 20.50 18.72 -7.05
N GLY A 95 20.22 19.30 -5.88
CA GLY A 95 21.21 19.82 -4.98
C GLY A 95 20.70 19.97 -3.54
N TYR A 96 21.59 20.36 -2.66
CA TYR A 96 21.29 20.52 -1.23
C TYR A 96 20.23 21.60 -0.96
N ALA A 97 20.23 22.67 -1.73
CA ALA A 97 19.24 23.73 -1.62
C ALA A 97 17.81 23.23 -1.89
N ASP A 98 17.63 22.26 -2.80
CA ASP A 98 16.32 21.66 -3.07
C ASP A 98 15.82 20.87 -1.86
N VAL A 99 16.74 20.20 -1.14
CA VAL A 99 16.38 19.47 0.09
C VAL A 99 15.93 20.43 1.19
N GLU A 100 16.64 21.56 1.36
CA GLU A 100 16.25 22.59 2.36
C GLU A 100 14.91 23.27 2.02
N ALA A 101 14.58 23.35 0.73
CA ALA A 101 13.32 23.95 0.26
C ALA A 101 12.13 23.00 0.32
N LEU A 102 12.34 21.68 0.57
CA LEU A 102 11.24 20.72 0.64
C LEU A 102 10.25 21.09 1.75
N GLN A 103 8.98 21.05 1.38
CA GLN A 103 7.88 21.17 2.33
C GLN A 103 7.27 19.79 2.55
N ILE A 104 6.91 19.48 3.80
CA ILE A 104 6.18 18.25 4.12
C ILE A 104 4.80 18.34 3.42
N PRO A 105 4.48 17.39 2.52
CA PRO A 105 3.23 17.44 1.78
C PRO A 105 2.04 17.17 2.70
N SER A 106 0.87 17.68 2.29
CA SER A 106 -0.39 17.29 2.91
C SER A 106 -0.71 15.82 2.60
N VAL A 107 -1.44 15.16 3.49
CA VAL A 107 -2.01 13.83 3.28
C VAL A 107 -3.02 13.77 2.12
N GLU A 108 -3.48 14.93 1.65
CA GLU A 108 -4.34 15.07 0.47
C GLU A 108 -3.55 15.16 -0.84
N SER A 109 -2.21 15.08 -0.79
CA SER A 109 -1.35 15.24 -1.96
C SER A 109 -1.24 13.95 -2.76
N GLY A 110 -1.24 14.08 -4.10
CA GLY A 110 -1.06 12.95 -5.01
C GLY A 110 -2.08 11.83 -4.78
N ARG A 111 -1.60 10.60 -4.77
CA ARG A 111 -2.42 9.40 -4.53
C ARG A 111 -2.54 8.99 -3.06
N MET A 112 -1.94 9.73 -2.12
CA MET A 112 -2.03 9.41 -0.68
C MET A 112 -3.47 9.19 -0.20
N PRO A 113 -4.48 10.01 -0.58
CA PRO A 113 -5.86 9.78 -0.16
C PRO A 113 -6.41 8.41 -0.56
N GLN A 114 -5.97 7.85 -1.69
CA GLN A 114 -6.44 6.54 -2.16
C GLN A 114 -5.89 5.40 -1.30
N TYR A 115 -4.63 5.50 -0.88
CA TYR A 115 -4.01 4.54 0.03
C TYR A 115 -4.62 4.61 1.42
N LEU A 116 -4.81 5.82 1.96
CA LEU A 116 -5.49 6.02 3.24
C LEU A 116 -6.94 5.51 3.23
N LEU A 117 -7.64 5.65 2.10
CA LEU A 117 -8.98 5.09 1.92
C LEU A 117 -8.93 3.56 1.96
N ALA A 118 -8.00 2.94 1.22
CA ALA A 118 -7.85 1.48 1.19
C ALA A 118 -7.52 0.93 2.59
N ASP A 119 -6.60 1.56 3.31
CA ASP A 119 -6.22 1.18 4.67
C ASP A 119 -7.40 1.28 5.64
N ARG A 120 -8.16 2.37 5.59
CA ARG A 120 -9.35 2.55 6.42
C ARG A 120 -10.39 1.47 6.13
N LEU A 121 -10.72 1.24 4.86
CA LEU A 121 -11.70 0.22 4.47
C LEU A 121 -11.24 -1.19 4.87
N ALA A 122 -9.94 -1.48 4.76
CA ALA A 122 -9.38 -2.75 5.20
C ALA A 122 -9.46 -2.92 6.72
N ALA A 123 -9.13 -1.89 7.48
CA ALA A 123 -9.23 -1.91 8.94
C ALA A 123 -10.67 -2.07 9.45
N GLU A 124 -11.65 -1.53 8.73
CA GLU A 124 -13.07 -1.63 9.07
C GLU A 124 -13.72 -2.93 8.56
N GLY A 125 -13.27 -3.45 7.42
CA GLY A 125 -13.97 -4.51 6.67
C GLY A 125 -13.28 -5.87 6.66
N ILE A 126 -12.05 -5.99 7.19
CA ILE A 126 -11.29 -7.24 7.23
C ILE A 126 -10.97 -7.57 8.69
N ASP A 127 -11.52 -8.68 9.17
CA ASP A 127 -11.30 -9.15 10.55
C ASP A 127 -9.98 -9.94 10.64
N LYS A 128 -8.87 -9.22 10.95
CA LYS A 128 -7.52 -9.79 11.18
C LYS A 128 -6.69 -9.03 12.21
#